data_60403b034146a95ed497f5668f554f53
#
_entry.id   60403b034146a95ed497f5668f554f53
#
_cell.length_a   1.000
_cell.length_b   1.000
_cell.length_c   1.000
_cell.angle_alpha   90.00
_cell.angle_beta   90.00
_cell.angle_gamma   90.00
#
_symmetry.space_group_name_H-M   'P 1'
#
loop_
_entity.id
_entity.type
_entity.pdbx_description
1 polymer ?
#
loop_
_entity_poly.entity_id
_entity_poly.type
_entity_poly.pdbx_seq_one_letter_code
_entity_poly.pdbx_strand_id
1 'polypeptide(L)'
;MKGIILAGGAGTRLHPITIAMSKQMMPIYDKPMIYYPLSTLIYSGIREILIISTPTDLPLFEKLLGDGSSLGCKFSYKVQEVPNGLAQAFVIGEEFIGDDEVCLILGDNIFQMKIKLLSDISNIKGGVVFGYHVTDPERYGVVEFDENNKAISLEEKPLLPKSNYAVPGLYFYDNSVIDIAKKIKPSSRGEYEITDINKYYLSQGKLDVKVLSKGSVWLDTGTISSLMKANQYVQVVEERQGRKIGCIEEAAFYSKFINK
;
A
#
# COMPACT_ATOMS: atom_id res chain seq x y z
N MET A 1 11.25 10.40 -5.83
CA MET A 1 10.51 9.37 -5.03
C MET A 1 10.25 8.16 -5.89
N LYS A 2 10.45 6.95 -5.36
CA LYS A 2 10.18 5.66 -6.02
C LYS A 2 9.03 4.94 -5.34
N GLY A 3 8.35 4.04 -6.06
CA GLY A 3 7.23 3.28 -5.53
C GLY A 3 7.56 1.81 -5.35
N ILE A 4 7.01 1.18 -4.31
CA ILE A 4 7.06 -0.27 -4.12
C ILE A 4 5.62 -0.76 -3.96
N ILE A 5 5.23 -1.76 -4.74
CA ILE A 5 4.01 -2.55 -4.52
C ILE A 5 4.43 -3.88 -3.91
N LEU A 6 4.02 -4.14 -2.68
CA LEU A 6 4.22 -5.46 -2.07
C LEU A 6 3.02 -6.34 -2.36
N ALA A 7 3.22 -7.27 -3.28
CA ALA A 7 2.21 -8.20 -3.79
C ALA A 7 2.54 -9.65 -3.42
N GLY A 8 3.18 -9.85 -2.27
CA GLY A 8 3.50 -11.16 -1.71
C GLY A 8 2.44 -11.64 -0.71
N GLY A 9 2.67 -12.84 -0.19
CA GLY A 9 1.85 -13.46 0.83
C GLY A 9 0.99 -14.62 0.34
N ALA A 10 0.83 -15.65 1.18
CA ALA A 10 0.15 -16.90 0.82
C ALA A 10 -1.37 -16.77 0.60
N GLY A 11 -1.99 -15.66 0.97
CA GLY A 11 -3.43 -15.43 0.79
C GLY A 11 -4.34 -16.46 1.47
N THR A 12 -3.88 -17.15 2.51
CA THR A 12 -4.56 -18.31 3.12
C THR A 12 -5.99 -18.04 3.58
N ARG A 13 -6.29 -16.78 3.96
CA ARG A 13 -7.65 -16.38 4.35
C ARG A 13 -8.66 -16.39 3.19
N LEU A 14 -8.18 -16.49 1.95
CA LEU A 14 -8.98 -16.58 0.73
C LEU A 14 -8.98 -18.01 0.13
N HIS A 15 -8.38 -19.00 0.80
CA HIS A 15 -8.45 -20.38 0.34
C HIS A 15 -9.91 -20.85 0.18
N PRO A 16 -10.19 -21.67 -0.85
CA PRO A 16 -9.26 -22.30 -1.81
C PRO A 16 -8.88 -21.43 -3.03
N ILE A 17 -9.44 -20.24 -3.20
CA ILE A 17 -9.29 -19.42 -4.41
C ILE A 17 -7.81 -19.08 -4.68
N THR A 18 -7.07 -18.76 -3.63
CA THR A 18 -5.65 -18.37 -3.71
C THR A 18 -4.66 -19.52 -3.69
N ILE A 19 -5.12 -20.78 -3.84
CA ILE A 19 -4.21 -21.93 -4.01
C ILE A 19 -3.53 -21.88 -5.38
N ALA A 20 -4.26 -21.45 -6.42
CA ALA A 20 -3.81 -21.49 -7.81
C ALA A 20 -3.37 -20.14 -8.36
N MET A 21 -3.57 -19.03 -7.62
CA MET A 21 -3.19 -17.69 -8.08
C MET A 21 -2.93 -16.75 -6.92
N SER A 22 -2.07 -15.76 -7.15
CA SER A 22 -1.88 -14.64 -6.24
C SER A 22 -3.19 -13.89 -6.00
N LYS A 23 -3.45 -13.49 -4.76
CA LYS A 23 -4.60 -12.65 -4.40
C LYS A 23 -4.68 -11.39 -5.26
N GLN A 24 -3.56 -10.75 -5.52
CA GLN A 24 -3.48 -9.48 -6.25
C GLN A 24 -3.76 -9.63 -7.76
N MET A 25 -3.78 -10.87 -8.26
CA MET A 25 -4.22 -11.21 -9.62
C MET A 25 -5.73 -11.44 -9.74
N MET A 26 -6.41 -11.62 -8.61
CA MET A 26 -7.86 -11.80 -8.62
C MET A 26 -8.58 -10.56 -9.13
N PRO A 27 -9.68 -10.72 -9.86
CA PRO A 27 -10.44 -9.58 -10.34
C PRO A 27 -11.16 -8.86 -9.18
N ILE A 28 -11.11 -7.55 -9.21
CA ILE A 28 -12.03 -6.66 -8.50
C ILE A 28 -12.87 -5.97 -9.55
N TYR A 29 -14.09 -6.41 -9.68
CA TYR A 29 -15.05 -6.03 -10.72
C TYR A 29 -14.52 -6.35 -12.12
N ASP A 30 -13.92 -5.42 -12.84
CA ASP A 30 -13.54 -5.56 -14.26
C ASP A 30 -12.02 -5.62 -14.52
N LYS A 31 -11.19 -5.59 -13.46
CA LYS A 31 -9.72 -5.59 -13.61
C LYS A 31 -8.99 -6.29 -12.47
N PRO A 32 -7.72 -6.72 -12.66
CA PRO A 32 -6.92 -7.32 -11.60
C PRO A 32 -6.73 -6.36 -10.41
N MET A 33 -6.76 -6.91 -9.20
CA MET A 33 -6.63 -6.15 -7.95
C MET A 33 -5.40 -5.24 -7.92
N ILE A 34 -4.26 -5.69 -8.47
CA ILE A 34 -3.01 -4.90 -8.46
C ILE A 34 -3.12 -3.57 -9.22
N TYR A 35 -4.10 -3.40 -10.10
CA TYR A 35 -4.30 -2.14 -10.83
C TYR A 35 -4.69 -0.98 -9.91
N TYR A 36 -5.37 -1.26 -8.80
CA TYR A 36 -5.80 -0.24 -7.84
C TYR A 36 -4.61 0.40 -7.12
N PRO A 37 -3.72 -0.36 -6.44
CA PRO A 37 -2.52 0.23 -5.84
C PRO A 37 -1.58 0.82 -6.89
N LEU A 38 -1.47 0.22 -8.09
CA LEU A 38 -0.66 0.77 -9.17
C LEU A 38 -1.17 2.15 -9.62
N SER A 39 -2.48 2.30 -9.83
CA SER A 39 -3.08 3.60 -10.17
C SER A 39 -2.86 4.64 -9.05
N THR A 40 -2.89 4.23 -7.79
CA THR A 40 -2.61 5.11 -6.64
C THR A 40 -1.19 5.67 -6.69
N LEU A 41 -0.17 4.83 -6.99
CA LEU A 41 1.21 5.29 -7.15
C LEU A 41 1.37 6.24 -8.35
N ILE A 42 0.72 5.93 -9.48
CA ILE A 42 0.75 6.78 -10.67
C ILE A 42 0.12 8.16 -10.37
N TYR A 43 -1.03 8.20 -9.69
CA TYR A 43 -1.66 9.45 -9.23
C TYR A 43 -0.80 10.22 -8.21
N SER A 44 0.08 9.54 -7.48
CA SER A 44 1.08 10.18 -6.60
C SER A 44 2.26 10.79 -7.38
N GLY A 45 2.28 10.69 -8.70
CA GLY A 45 3.36 11.20 -9.54
C GLY A 45 4.57 10.24 -9.66
N ILE A 46 4.44 9.00 -9.22
CA ILE A 46 5.54 8.02 -9.16
C ILE A 46 5.62 7.25 -10.49
N ARG A 47 6.78 7.30 -11.15
CA ARG A 47 7.04 6.62 -12.43
C ARG A 47 7.86 5.35 -12.31
N GLU A 48 8.81 5.31 -11.38
CA GLU A 48 9.65 4.14 -11.13
C GLU A 48 9.00 3.31 -10.03
N ILE A 49 8.58 2.09 -10.36
CA ILE A 49 7.79 1.24 -9.46
C ILE A 49 8.39 -0.16 -9.43
N LEU A 50 8.70 -0.64 -8.23
CA LEU A 50 9.15 -2.00 -7.97
C LEU A 50 7.96 -2.85 -7.50
N ILE A 51 7.72 -3.94 -8.18
CA ILE A 51 6.76 -4.97 -7.78
C ILE A 51 7.53 -6.09 -7.05
N ILE A 52 7.19 -6.33 -5.79
CA ILE A 52 7.78 -7.41 -4.99
C ILE A 52 6.71 -8.48 -4.78
N SER A 53 7.03 -9.72 -5.17
CA SER A 53 6.11 -10.86 -5.04
C SER A 53 6.85 -12.15 -4.73
N THR A 54 6.09 -13.25 -4.58
CA THR A 54 6.64 -14.59 -4.39
C THR A 54 7.34 -15.10 -5.65
N PRO A 55 8.26 -16.07 -5.57
CA PRO A 55 8.88 -16.66 -6.75
C PRO A 55 7.87 -17.22 -7.76
N THR A 56 6.76 -17.79 -7.26
CA THR A 56 5.71 -18.39 -8.08
C THR A 56 4.87 -17.36 -8.83
N ASP A 57 4.56 -16.25 -8.16
CA ASP A 57 3.61 -15.26 -8.69
C ASP A 57 4.28 -14.16 -9.52
N LEU A 58 5.55 -13.84 -9.26
CA LEU A 58 6.25 -12.73 -9.91
C LEU A 58 6.21 -12.80 -11.45
N PRO A 59 6.42 -13.96 -12.11
CA PRO A 59 6.33 -14.06 -13.56
C PRO A 59 4.94 -13.69 -14.13
N LEU A 60 3.88 -13.87 -13.34
CA LEU A 60 2.53 -13.49 -13.74
C LEU A 60 2.35 -11.97 -13.72
N PHE A 61 2.93 -11.29 -12.74
CA PHE A 61 2.95 -9.83 -12.70
C PHE A 61 3.79 -9.24 -13.84
N GLU A 62 4.94 -9.81 -14.14
CA GLU A 62 5.76 -9.40 -15.29
C GLU A 62 5.00 -9.54 -16.62
N LYS A 63 4.29 -10.66 -16.80
CA LYS A 63 3.45 -10.89 -17.97
C LYS A 63 2.29 -9.92 -18.07
N LEU A 64 1.66 -9.57 -16.93
CA LEU A 64 0.49 -8.67 -16.89
C LEU A 64 0.86 -7.22 -17.14
N LEU A 65 1.93 -6.74 -16.48
CA LEU A 65 2.23 -5.31 -16.38
C LEU A 65 3.34 -4.87 -17.35
N GLY A 66 4.17 -5.81 -17.85
CA GLY A 66 5.30 -5.52 -18.73
C GLY A 66 6.36 -4.65 -18.06
N ASP A 67 6.99 -3.78 -18.83
CA ASP A 67 8.04 -2.87 -18.34
C ASP A 67 7.53 -1.48 -17.92
N GLY A 68 6.22 -1.23 -18.08
CA GLY A 68 5.56 0.03 -17.75
C GLY A 68 5.70 1.14 -18.80
N SER A 69 6.45 0.93 -19.88
CA SER A 69 6.73 1.94 -20.90
C SER A 69 5.45 2.48 -21.58
N SER A 70 4.45 1.62 -21.79
CA SER A 70 3.15 2.01 -22.35
C SER A 70 2.38 3.01 -21.46
N LEU A 71 2.71 3.09 -20.19
CA LEU A 71 2.13 4.02 -19.20
C LEU A 71 3.06 5.20 -18.89
N GLY A 72 4.20 5.33 -19.59
CA GLY A 72 5.22 6.32 -19.26
C GLY A 72 5.87 6.09 -17.90
N CYS A 73 5.85 4.85 -17.43
CA CYS A 73 6.45 4.35 -16.21
C CYS A 73 7.64 3.42 -16.51
N LYS A 74 8.35 3.02 -15.45
CA LYS A 74 9.39 2.00 -15.48
C LYS A 74 9.14 1.02 -14.33
N PHE A 75 8.78 -0.21 -14.68
CA PHE A 75 8.54 -1.27 -13.71
C PHE A 75 9.78 -2.14 -13.55
N SER A 76 10.04 -2.52 -12.31
CA SER A 76 11.08 -3.46 -11.91
C SER A 76 10.44 -4.55 -11.04
N TYR A 77 11.07 -5.71 -10.96
CA TYR A 77 10.51 -6.88 -10.30
C TYR A 77 11.55 -7.52 -9.40
N LYS A 78 11.19 -7.84 -8.16
CA LYS A 78 12.05 -8.55 -7.22
C LYS A 78 11.25 -9.61 -6.44
N VAL A 79 11.92 -10.69 -6.11
CA VAL A 79 11.34 -11.80 -5.36
C VAL A 79 11.44 -11.53 -3.86
N GLN A 80 10.37 -11.83 -3.13
CA GLN A 80 10.37 -12.05 -1.69
C GLN A 80 10.27 -13.57 -1.47
N GLU A 81 11.35 -14.23 -1.13
CA GLU A 81 11.43 -15.69 -0.98
C GLU A 81 10.48 -16.21 0.11
N VAL A 82 10.44 -15.50 1.24
CA VAL A 82 9.58 -15.82 2.39
C VAL A 82 8.83 -14.57 2.82
N PRO A 83 7.47 -14.60 2.86
CA PRO A 83 6.66 -13.44 3.24
C PRO A 83 6.63 -13.26 4.76
N ASN A 84 7.75 -12.84 5.35
CA ASN A 84 7.93 -12.69 6.80
C ASN A 84 7.83 -11.24 7.28
N GLY A 85 7.08 -10.41 6.58
CA GLY A 85 6.72 -9.06 7.04
C GLY A 85 6.88 -7.97 6.00
N LEU A 86 6.15 -6.87 6.21
CA LEU A 86 6.05 -5.76 5.26
C LEU A 86 7.35 -4.95 5.18
N ALA A 87 8.05 -4.81 6.31
CA ALA A 87 9.27 -4.02 6.37
C ALA A 87 10.42 -4.58 5.53
N GLN A 88 10.40 -5.88 5.20
CA GLN A 88 11.36 -6.47 4.29
C GLN A 88 11.37 -5.83 2.89
N ALA A 89 10.27 -5.23 2.46
CA ALA A 89 10.18 -4.57 1.17
C ALA A 89 11.28 -3.53 0.97
N PHE A 90 11.69 -2.82 2.02
CA PHE A 90 12.75 -1.81 1.95
C PHE A 90 14.14 -2.43 1.83
N VAL A 91 14.37 -3.56 2.47
CA VAL A 91 15.65 -4.30 2.36
C VAL A 91 15.77 -4.95 0.99
N ILE A 92 14.72 -5.60 0.49
CA ILE A 92 14.68 -6.19 -0.86
C ILE A 92 14.82 -5.10 -1.93
N GLY A 93 14.19 -3.95 -1.70
CA GLY A 93 14.17 -2.79 -2.61
C GLY A 93 15.37 -1.86 -2.48
N GLU A 94 16.33 -2.09 -1.59
CA GLU A 94 17.42 -1.15 -1.29
C GLU A 94 18.13 -0.61 -2.53
N GLU A 95 18.60 -1.49 -3.40
CA GLU A 95 19.28 -1.11 -4.64
C GLU A 95 18.36 -0.30 -5.58
N PHE A 96 17.08 -0.66 -5.66
CA PHE A 96 16.08 0.06 -6.45
C PHE A 96 15.80 1.44 -5.84
N ILE A 97 15.63 1.55 -4.53
CA ILE A 97 15.39 2.82 -3.84
C ILE A 97 16.58 3.76 -4.02
N GLY A 98 17.82 3.24 -3.84
CA GLY A 98 19.04 4.07 -3.86
C GLY A 98 18.95 5.19 -2.82
N ASP A 99 19.16 6.44 -3.25
CA ASP A 99 19.12 7.62 -2.37
C ASP A 99 17.75 8.33 -2.35
N ASP A 100 16.73 7.75 -3.01
CA ASP A 100 15.42 8.36 -3.15
C ASP A 100 14.53 8.16 -1.92
N GLU A 101 13.53 9.05 -1.78
CA GLU A 101 12.34 8.78 -0.95
C GLU A 101 11.54 7.62 -1.55
N VAL A 102 10.79 6.91 -0.72
CA VAL A 102 10.03 5.74 -1.16
C VAL A 102 8.59 5.77 -0.66
N CYS A 103 7.67 5.39 -1.55
CA CYS A 103 6.28 5.07 -1.23
C CYS A 103 6.10 3.55 -1.29
N LEU A 104 5.66 2.93 -0.19
CA LEU A 104 5.23 1.54 -0.15
C LEU A 104 3.71 1.48 -0.12
N ILE A 105 3.13 0.69 -1.03
CA ILE A 105 1.70 0.36 -1.02
C ILE A 105 1.50 -1.15 -1.00
N LEU A 106 0.51 -1.61 -0.26
CA LEU A 106 0.15 -3.02 -0.24
C LEU A 106 -0.71 -3.36 -1.46
N GLY A 107 -0.37 -4.45 -2.14
CA GLY A 107 -0.98 -4.87 -3.41
C GLY A 107 -2.45 -5.29 -3.31
N ASP A 108 -2.98 -5.41 -2.08
CA ASP A 108 -4.37 -5.77 -1.79
C ASP A 108 -5.19 -4.60 -1.20
N ASN A 109 -4.66 -3.40 -1.23
CA ASN A 109 -5.33 -2.21 -0.72
C ASN A 109 -5.89 -1.35 -1.86
N ILE A 110 -7.15 -0.98 -1.74
CA ILE A 110 -7.85 -0.11 -2.68
C ILE A 110 -8.10 1.24 -2.00
N PHE A 111 -7.65 2.30 -2.64
CA PHE A 111 -7.86 3.67 -2.17
C PHE A 111 -8.70 4.46 -3.17
N GLN A 112 -9.72 5.15 -2.66
CA GLN A 112 -10.42 6.21 -3.37
C GLN A 112 -10.35 7.46 -2.50
N MET A 113 -9.48 8.39 -2.87
CA MET A 113 -9.22 9.61 -2.13
C MET A 113 -8.90 10.77 -3.07
N LYS A 114 -8.83 11.99 -2.53
CA LYS A 114 -8.44 13.17 -3.32
C LYS A 114 -6.99 13.03 -3.79
N ILE A 115 -6.76 13.05 -5.10
CA ILE A 115 -5.42 12.94 -5.73
C ILE A 115 -4.45 13.98 -5.15
N LYS A 116 -4.92 15.21 -4.89
CA LYS A 116 -4.09 16.27 -4.31
C LYS A 116 -3.44 15.86 -2.98
N LEU A 117 -4.10 15.05 -2.17
CA LEU A 117 -3.53 14.56 -0.90
C LEU A 117 -2.26 13.74 -1.11
N LEU A 118 -2.18 13.02 -2.24
CA LEU A 118 -1.02 12.19 -2.61
C LEU A 118 0.07 13.03 -3.29
N SER A 119 -0.31 13.88 -4.25
CA SER A 119 0.64 14.70 -5.02
C SER A 119 1.35 15.77 -4.18
N ASP A 120 0.77 16.16 -3.03
CA ASP A 120 1.36 17.14 -2.12
C ASP A 120 2.43 16.52 -1.19
N ILE A 121 2.61 15.18 -1.22
CA ILE A 121 3.63 14.50 -0.42
C ILE A 121 4.96 14.51 -1.18
N SER A 122 5.88 15.33 -0.74
CA SER A 122 7.23 15.46 -1.30
C SER A 122 8.20 16.01 -0.26
N ASN A 123 9.50 15.84 -0.47
CA ASN A 123 10.55 16.29 0.45
C ASN A 123 10.34 15.80 1.89
N ILE A 124 10.11 14.49 2.01
CA ILE A 124 9.77 13.83 3.27
C ILE A 124 11.01 13.83 4.19
N LYS A 125 10.79 14.25 5.45
CA LYS A 125 11.82 14.17 6.51
C LYS A 125 11.30 13.27 7.62
N GLY A 126 11.37 11.96 7.40
CA GLY A 126 10.82 10.94 8.27
C GLY A 126 9.79 10.07 7.57
N GLY A 127 8.64 9.84 8.21
CA GLY A 127 7.53 9.03 7.66
C GLY A 127 6.24 9.82 7.56
N VAL A 128 5.45 9.54 6.53
CA VAL A 128 4.07 10.00 6.38
C VAL A 128 3.18 8.78 6.20
N VAL A 129 2.20 8.63 7.09
CA VAL A 129 1.21 7.55 7.06
C VAL A 129 -0.19 8.13 7.19
N PHE A 130 -1.20 7.29 7.04
CA PHE A 130 -2.60 7.74 7.11
C PHE A 130 -3.30 7.13 8.32
N GLY A 131 -4.29 7.84 8.86
CA GLY A 131 -5.26 7.34 9.83
C GLY A 131 -6.63 7.25 9.17
N TYR A 132 -7.24 6.07 9.17
CA TYR A 132 -8.57 5.83 8.62
C TYR A 132 -9.50 5.28 9.71
N HIS A 133 -10.65 5.93 9.93
CA HIS A 133 -11.59 5.51 10.95
C HIS A 133 -12.32 4.23 10.54
N VAL A 134 -12.23 3.19 11.37
CA VAL A 134 -12.83 1.87 11.15
C VAL A 134 -13.67 1.44 12.37
N THR A 135 -14.48 0.42 12.19
CA THR A 135 -15.28 -0.19 13.25
C THR A 135 -14.65 -1.44 13.87
N ASP A 136 -13.57 -1.93 13.26
CA ASP A 136 -12.86 -3.18 13.61
C ASP A 136 -11.33 -2.93 13.68
N PRO A 137 -10.86 -1.96 14.52
CA PRO A 137 -9.47 -1.50 14.54
C PRO A 137 -8.47 -2.59 14.96
N GLU A 138 -8.88 -3.59 15.74
CA GLU A 138 -8.05 -4.68 16.23
C GLU A 138 -7.42 -5.54 15.10
N ARG A 139 -7.89 -5.38 13.88
CA ARG A 139 -7.36 -6.09 12.71
C ARG A 139 -6.11 -5.46 12.10
N TYR A 140 -5.80 -4.23 12.47
CA TYR A 140 -4.83 -3.37 11.79
C TYR A 140 -3.79 -2.79 12.77
N GLY A 141 -2.79 -2.13 12.23
CA GLY A 141 -2.02 -1.16 13.00
C GLY A 141 -2.94 -0.01 13.42
N VAL A 142 -2.94 0.35 14.69
CA VAL A 142 -3.82 1.40 15.25
C VAL A 142 -2.98 2.57 15.71
N VAL A 143 -3.38 3.79 15.33
CA VAL A 143 -2.76 5.03 15.78
C VAL A 143 -3.65 5.73 16.81
N GLU A 144 -3.06 6.17 17.92
CA GLU A 144 -3.69 6.98 18.95
C GLU A 144 -3.28 8.44 18.80
N PHE A 145 -4.21 9.36 19.00
CA PHE A 145 -3.99 10.80 18.90
C PHE A 145 -4.20 11.49 20.26
N ASP A 146 -3.47 12.57 20.49
CA ASP A 146 -3.74 13.50 21.59
C ASP A 146 -4.88 14.50 21.25
N GLU A 147 -5.19 15.39 22.17
CA GLU A 147 -6.20 16.43 22.02
C GLU A 147 -5.92 17.42 20.87
N ASN A 148 -4.66 17.50 20.42
CA ASN A 148 -4.22 18.35 19.32
C ASN A 148 -4.15 17.60 17.98
N ASN A 149 -4.71 16.38 17.90
CA ASN A 149 -4.66 15.47 16.75
C ASN A 149 -3.21 15.06 16.35
N LYS A 150 -2.28 15.06 17.30
CA LYS A 150 -0.94 14.56 17.09
C LYS A 150 -0.88 13.09 17.48
N ALA A 151 -0.26 12.25 16.64
CA ALA A 151 -0.07 10.84 16.96
C ALA A 151 0.86 10.69 18.17
N ILE A 152 0.43 9.88 19.15
CA ILE A 152 1.17 9.63 20.40
C ILE A 152 1.55 8.18 20.60
N SER A 153 0.81 7.24 20.00
CA SER A 153 1.16 5.83 20.02
C SER A 153 0.72 5.10 18.76
N LEU A 154 1.38 3.99 18.48
CA LEU A 154 1.00 3.03 17.44
C LEU A 154 1.09 1.61 18.01
N GLU A 155 0.10 0.78 17.72
CA GLU A 155 0.08 -0.64 18.10
C GLU A 155 -0.32 -1.52 16.91
N GLU A 156 0.41 -2.63 16.72
CA GLU A 156 0.06 -3.61 15.69
C GLU A 156 -0.99 -4.58 16.22
N LYS A 157 -2.16 -4.61 15.61
CA LYS A 157 -3.28 -5.51 15.93
C LYS A 157 -3.54 -5.67 17.42
N PRO A 158 -3.79 -4.57 18.14
CA PRO A 158 -3.99 -4.61 19.58
C PRO A 158 -5.27 -5.38 19.95
N LEU A 159 -5.23 -6.16 21.02
CA LEU A 159 -6.43 -6.83 21.55
C LEU A 159 -7.46 -5.82 22.10
N LEU A 160 -6.97 -4.71 22.64
CA LEU A 160 -7.78 -3.59 23.16
C LEU A 160 -7.30 -2.29 22.49
N PRO A 161 -7.86 -1.94 21.34
CA PRO A 161 -7.47 -0.75 20.59
C PRO A 161 -7.74 0.54 21.39
N LYS A 162 -6.76 1.45 21.41
CA LYS A 162 -6.89 2.75 22.07
C LYS A 162 -7.62 3.78 21.23
N SER A 163 -7.81 3.51 19.95
CA SER A 163 -8.57 4.36 19.04
C SER A 163 -9.21 3.53 17.92
N ASN A 164 -10.09 4.16 17.14
CA ASN A 164 -10.67 3.55 15.93
C ASN A 164 -9.93 3.94 14.65
N TYR A 165 -8.73 4.50 14.74
CA TYR A 165 -7.95 4.89 13.56
C TYR A 165 -6.95 3.81 13.17
N ALA A 166 -7.29 3.05 12.13
CA ALA A 166 -6.38 2.11 11.50
C ALA A 166 -5.35 2.83 10.62
N VAL A 167 -4.16 2.26 10.49
CA VAL A 167 -3.13 2.71 9.54
C VAL A 167 -3.27 1.88 8.27
N PRO A 168 -3.77 2.45 7.16
CA PRO A 168 -3.88 1.76 5.88
C PRO A 168 -2.53 1.41 5.29
N GLY A 169 -2.53 0.46 4.36
CA GLY A 169 -1.33 -0.04 3.67
C GLY A 169 -0.78 0.92 2.61
N LEU A 170 -0.54 2.17 2.97
CA LEU A 170 0.08 3.21 2.14
C LEU A 170 1.01 4.06 3.00
N TYR A 171 2.29 4.01 2.72
CA TYR A 171 3.35 4.57 3.55
C TYR A 171 4.34 5.33 2.70
N PHE A 172 4.76 6.49 3.17
CA PHE A 172 5.78 7.32 2.52
C PHE A 172 6.91 7.57 3.52
N TYR A 173 8.14 7.34 3.08
CA TYR A 173 9.31 7.48 3.94
C TYR A 173 10.47 8.18 3.24
N ASP A 174 11.29 8.86 4.02
CA ASP A 174 12.60 9.29 3.58
C ASP A 174 13.54 8.08 3.42
N ASN A 175 14.71 8.30 2.85
CA ASN A 175 15.67 7.24 2.54
C ASN A 175 16.16 6.47 3.78
N SER A 176 16.13 7.08 4.97
CA SER A 176 16.59 6.42 6.21
C SER A 176 15.77 5.17 6.58
N VAL A 177 14.61 4.97 5.95
CA VAL A 177 13.78 3.78 6.17
C VAL A 177 14.53 2.47 5.89
N ILE A 178 15.49 2.46 4.96
CA ILE A 178 16.30 1.28 4.62
C ILE A 178 17.10 0.84 5.84
N ASP A 179 17.82 1.76 6.46
CA ASP A 179 18.63 1.49 7.63
C ASP A 179 17.80 1.12 8.87
N ILE A 180 16.61 1.71 8.99
CA ILE A 180 15.66 1.37 10.04
C ILE A 180 15.15 -0.06 9.84
N ALA A 181 14.73 -0.41 8.61
CA ALA A 181 14.22 -1.73 8.27
C ALA A 181 15.25 -2.85 8.52
N LYS A 182 16.55 -2.58 8.31
CA LYS A 182 17.63 -3.51 8.62
C LYS A 182 17.83 -3.76 10.12
N LYS A 183 17.38 -2.86 10.99
CA LYS A 183 17.58 -2.91 12.45
C LYS A 183 16.41 -3.46 13.22
N ILE A 184 15.19 -3.46 12.67
CA ILE A 184 14.03 -4.01 13.35
C ILE A 184 14.16 -5.53 13.49
N LYS A 185 13.52 -6.06 14.54
CA LYS A 185 13.50 -7.48 14.83
C LYS A 185 12.11 -8.05 14.53
N PRO A 186 12.02 -9.35 14.24
CA PRO A 186 10.73 -10.00 14.11
C PRO A 186 9.90 -9.85 15.39
N SER A 187 8.62 -9.59 15.22
CA SER A 187 7.64 -9.55 16.33
C SER A 187 7.41 -10.95 16.91
N SER A 188 6.58 -11.04 17.95
CA SER A 188 6.11 -12.33 18.50
C SER A 188 5.37 -13.20 17.48
N ARG A 189 4.92 -12.60 16.36
CA ARG A 189 4.30 -13.30 15.23
C ARG A 189 5.33 -13.82 14.20
N GLY A 190 6.62 -13.54 14.39
CA GLY A 190 7.69 -13.86 13.45
C GLY A 190 7.77 -12.93 12.25
N GLU A 191 7.05 -11.79 12.25
CA GLU A 191 6.99 -10.85 11.14
C GLU A 191 7.80 -9.58 11.43
N TYR A 192 8.49 -9.06 10.40
CA TYR A 192 9.11 -7.73 10.41
C TYR A 192 8.02 -6.68 10.18
N GLU A 193 7.52 -6.11 11.28
CA GLU A 193 6.34 -5.26 11.26
C GLU A 193 6.66 -3.85 10.75
N ILE A 194 5.84 -3.36 9.84
CA ILE A 194 5.95 -1.97 9.39
C ILE A 194 5.58 -0.99 10.51
N THR A 195 4.74 -1.42 11.44
CA THR A 195 4.37 -0.65 12.63
C THR A 195 5.59 -0.32 13.49
N ASP A 196 6.62 -1.17 13.51
CA ASP A 196 7.84 -0.88 14.28
C ASP A 196 8.71 0.19 13.58
N ILE A 197 8.70 0.27 12.25
CA ILE A 197 9.27 1.41 11.52
C ILE A 197 8.53 2.70 11.89
N ASN A 198 7.20 2.67 11.87
CA ASN A 198 6.38 3.83 12.24
C ASN A 198 6.62 4.27 13.70
N LYS A 199 6.73 3.32 14.63
CA LYS A 199 7.09 3.61 16.03
C LYS A 199 8.47 4.26 16.15
N TYR A 200 9.44 3.80 15.36
CA TYR A 200 10.77 4.41 15.35
C TYR A 200 10.68 5.88 14.92
N TYR A 201 10.02 6.19 13.80
CA TYR A 201 9.85 7.58 13.36
C TYR A 201 9.03 8.41 14.36
N LEU A 202 8.01 7.82 14.97
CA LEU A 202 7.23 8.49 16.02
C LEU A 202 8.10 8.87 17.22
N SER A 203 8.96 7.96 17.69
CA SER A 203 9.88 8.20 18.80
C SER A 203 10.90 9.31 18.53
N GLN A 204 11.22 9.53 17.24
CA GLN A 204 12.11 10.61 16.79
C GLN A 204 11.36 11.92 16.52
N GLY A 205 10.03 11.96 16.71
CA GLY A 205 9.20 13.12 16.36
C GLY A 205 9.14 13.39 14.85
N LYS A 206 9.37 12.36 14.02
CA LYS A 206 9.46 12.43 12.55
C LYS A 206 8.36 11.63 11.85
N LEU A 207 7.27 11.27 12.52
CA LEU A 207 6.11 10.65 11.89
C LEU A 207 4.99 11.66 11.76
N ASP A 208 4.56 11.92 10.52
CA ASP A 208 3.33 12.66 10.21
C ASP A 208 2.19 11.69 9.94
N VAL A 209 1.05 11.87 10.60
CA VAL A 209 -0.13 11.03 10.39
C VAL A 209 -1.26 11.88 9.84
N LYS A 210 -1.60 11.66 8.57
CA LYS A 210 -2.69 12.36 7.88
C LYS A 210 -4.01 11.61 8.03
N VAL A 211 -4.97 12.18 8.73
CA VAL A 211 -6.30 11.59 8.86
C VAL A 211 -7.06 11.72 7.54
N LEU A 212 -7.52 10.59 7.00
CA LEU A 212 -8.34 10.57 5.80
C LEU A 212 -9.73 11.14 6.09
N SER A 213 -10.16 12.07 5.25
CA SER A 213 -11.43 12.77 5.41
C SER A 213 -12.63 11.85 5.14
N LYS A 214 -13.80 12.22 5.67
CA LYS A 214 -15.08 11.60 5.27
C LYS A 214 -15.24 11.66 3.75
N GLY A 215 -15.65 10.56 3.14
CA GLY A 215 -15.73 10.41 1.69
C GLY A 215 -14.49 9.81 1.02
N SER A 216 -13.35 9.71 1.73
CA SER A 216 -12.29 8.79 1.32
C SER A 216 -12.71 7.36 1.60
N VAL A 217 -12.29 6.45 0.73
CA VAL A 217 -12.54 5.01 0.90
C VAL A 217 -11.21 4.28 0.90
N TRP A 218 -11.04 3.42 1.88
CA TRP A 218 -10.00 2.42 1.95
C TRP A 218 -10.63 1.05 2.17
N LEU A 219 -10.27 0.10 1.31
CA LEU A 219 -10.74 -1.28 1.40
C LEU A 219 -9.51 -2.21 1.44
N ASP A 220 -9.44 -3.02 2.48
CA ASP A 220 -8.57 -4.17 2.51
C ASP A 220 -9.32 -5.36 1.90
N THR A 221 -8.70 -6.10 1.01
CA THR A 221 -9.32 -7.26 0.36
C THR A 221 -8.85 -8.59 0.97
N GLY A 222 -8.52 -8.58 2.25
CA GLY A 222 -7.88 -9.68 2.96
C GLY A 222 -8.79 -10.87 3.30
N THR A 223 -10.11 -10.77 3.14
CA THR A 223 -11.09 -11.82 3.40
C THR A 223 -12.09 -11.92 2.26
N ILE A 224 -12.80 -13.06 2.15
CA ILE A 224 -13.85 -13.25 1.13
C ILE A 224 -14.92 -12.14 1.24
N SER A 225 -15.35 -11.81 2.44
CA SER A 225 -16.35 -10.75 2.66
C SER A 225 -15.83 -9.37 2.24
N SER A 226 -14.58 -9.01 2.58
CA SER A 226 -13.99 -7.73 2.16
C SER A 226 -13.75 -7.67 0.66
N LEU A 227 -13.36 -8.79 0.03
CA LEU A 227 -13.24 -8.91 -1.42
C LEU A 227 -14.59 -8.66 -2.12
N MET A 228 -15.66 -9.27 -1.64
CA MET A 228 -17.03 -9.05 -2.17
C MET A 228 -17.47 -7.59 -2.02
N LYS A 229 -17.23 -6.97 -0.87
CA LYS A 229 -17.53 -5.54 -0.64
C LYS A 229 -16.76 -4.64 -1.58
N ALA A 230 -15.48 -4.95 -1.85
CA ALA A 230 -14.67 -4.19 -2.80
C ALA A 230 -15.23 -4.29 -4.22
N ASN A 231 -15.62 -5.49 -4.68
CA ASN A 231 -16.27 -5.69 -5.97
C ASN A 231 -17.57 -4.85 -6.10
N GLN A 232 -18.45 -4.94 -5.11
CA GLN A 232 -19.70 -4.19 -5.08
C GLN A 232 -19.47 -2.68 -5.08
N TYR A 233 -18.51 -2.20 -4.28
CA TYR A 233 -18.18 -0.78 -4.23
C TYR A 233 -17.72 -0.26 -5.61
N VAL A 234 -16.76 -0.93 -6.23
CA VAL A 234 -16.23 -0.52 -7.53
C VAL A 234 -17.34 -0.55 -8.58
N GLN A 235 -18.12 -1.65 -8.65
CA GLN A 235 -19.25 -1.77 -9.56
C GLN A 235 -20.22 -0.61 -9.42
N VAL A 236 -20.74 -0.36 -8.22
CA VAL A 236 -21.75 0.68 -7.99
C VAL A 236 -21.23 2.07 -8.37
N VAL A 237 -19.99 2.39 -8.01
CA VAL A 237 -19.41 3.71 -8.33
C VAL A 237 -19.18 3.87 -9.82
N GLU A 238 -18.60 2.86 -10.51
CA GLU A 238 -18.33 2.92 -11.94
C GLU A 238 -19.64 3.00 -12.76
N GLU A 239 -20.62 2.16 -12.45
CA GLU A 239 -21.93 2.18 -13.12
C GLU A 239 -22.67 3.50 -12.89
N ARG A 240 -22.60 4.05 -11.68
CA ARG A 240 -23.33 5.27 -11.32
C ARG A 240 -22.70 6.54 -11.87
N GLN A 241 -21.36 6.60 -11.89
CA GLN A 241 -20.63 7.80 -12.30
C GLN A 241 -20.16 7.77 -13.75
N GLY A 242 -20.14 6.60 -14.40
CA GLY A 242 -19.55 6.41 -15.73
C GLY A 242 -18.04 6.66 -15.76
N ARG A 243 -17.35 6.50 -14.62
CA ARG A 243 -15.91 6.73 -14.46
C ARG A 243 -15.25 5.51 -13.86
N LYS A 244 -14.04 5.22 -14.32
CA LYS A 244 -13.27 4.06 -13.82
C LYS A 244 -12.57 4.34 -12.48
N ILE A 245 -12.48 3.32 -11.64
CA ILE A 245 -11.62 3.30 -10.45
C ILE A 245 -10.46 2.34 -10.73
N GLY A 246 -9.23 2.75 -10.42
CA GLY A 246 -8.05 1.90 -10.62
C GLY A 246 -7.69 1.68 -12.09
N CYS A 247 -8.12 2.57 -13.01
CA CYS A 247 -7.69 2.56 -14.40
C CYS A 247 -6.28 3.16 -14.51
N ILE A 248 -5.30 2.33 -14.82
CA ILE A 248 -3.88 2.72 -14.84
C ILE A 248 -3.56 3.65 -16.00
N GLU A 249 -4.24 3.47 -17.15
CA GLU A 249 -4.10 4.32 -18.32
C GLU A 249 -4.67 5.73 -18.05
N GLU A 250 -5.85 5.79 -17.41
CA GLU A 250 -6.46 7.06 -17.00
C GLU A 250 -5.58 7.79 -15.96
N ALA A 251 -5.02 7.05 -15.00
CA ALA A 251 -4.08 7.58 -14.02
C ALA A 251 -2.83 8.15 -14.70
N ALA A 252 -2.24 7.44 -15.65
CA ALA A 252 -1.07 7.86 -16.41
C ALA A 252 -1.36 9.12 -17.26
N PHE A 253 -2.55 9.18 -17.88
CA PHE A 253 -2.97 10.34 -18.65
C PHE A 253 -3.16 11.59 -17.79
N TYR A 254 -3.89 11.50 -16.67
CA TYR A 254 -4.09 12.65 -15.77
C TYR A 254 -2.81 13.09 -15.06
N SER A 255 -1.90 12.17 -14.80
CA SER A 255 -0.56 12.46 -14.25
C SER A 255 0.41 12.99 -15.32
N LYS A 256 -0.05 13.14 -16.59
CA LYS A 256 0.76 13.60 -17.74
C LYS A 256 1.98 12.72 -18.00
N PHE A 257 1.85 11.43 -17.78
CA PHE A 257 2.86 10.44 -18.09
C PHE A 257 2.77 10.00 -19.55
N ILE A 258 1.55 9.97 -20.10
CA ILE A 258 1.24 9.70 -21.50
C ILE A 258 0.34 10.79 -22.07
N ASN A 259 0.35 10.91 -23.38
CA ASN A 259 -0.59 11.74 -24.15
C ASN A 259 -1.78 10.90 -24.63
N LYS A 260 -2.83 11.57 -25.18
CA LYS A 260 -3.93 10.89 -25.84
C LYS A 260 -3.44 10.10 -27.05
#